data_89449fd74d31d7ed2ce4f2fc46df3674
#
_entry.id   89449fd74d31d7ed2ce4f2fc46df3674
#
_cell.length_a   1.000
_cell.length_b   1.000
_cell.length_c   1.000
_cell.angle_alpha   90.00
_cell.angle_beta   90.00
_cell.angle_gamma   90.00
#
_symmetry.space_group_name_H-M   'P 1'
#
loop_
_entity.id
_entity.type
_entity.pdbx_description
1 polymer ?
#
loop_
_entity_poly.entity_id
_entity_poly.type
_entity_poly.pdbx_seq_one_letter_code
_entity_poly.pdbx_strand_id
1 'polypeptide(L)'
;DAMLGVPGIVNAYRKGNVNLANALGTGVADDKVTYYYVPAMIRFYLGEEPILPNVDTFLSAVDSDRKYILENLENLVIKAANESGGYGMMIGPKATREEIEKFRAAIIADPRGYIAQPVINLSRSPCYCDGTFEGRHIDLRPYILMGEKTTIIPGGLTRVAMRKGSLVVNSSQGGGTKDTWVLDEGGQPC
;
A
#
# COMPACT_ATOMS: atom_id res chain seq x y z
N ASP A 1 10.74 4.58 22.77
CA ASP A 1 9.96 3.34 22.48
C ASP A 1 9.56 3.23 21.01
N ALA A 2 10.45 3.63 20.08
CA ALA A 2 10.21 3.45 18.66
C ALA A 2 10.62 2.02 18.24
N MET A 3 9.80 1.35 17.42
CA MET A 3 10.15 0.06 16.82
C MET A 3 11.31 0.20 15.81
N LEU A 4 11.39 1.35 15.15
CA LEU A 4 12.45 1.71 14.20
C LEU A 4 13.09 3.01 14.68
N GLY A 5 14.40 3.12 14.52
CA GLY A 5 15.16 4.27 14.94
C GLY A 5 16.20 3.93 16.00
N VAL A 6 16.89 4.96 16.48
CA VAL A 6 17.95 4.82 17.46
C VAL A 6 17.67 5.72 18.67
N PRO A 7 18.05 5.30 19.90
CA PRO A 7 17.92 6.14 21.07
C PRO A 7 18.65 7.49 20.88
N GLY A 8 17.98 8.57 21.27
CA GLY A 8 18.57 9.92 21.18
C GLY A 8 18.41 10.64 19.85
N ILE A 9 17.86 10.01 18.81
CA ILE A 9 17.70 10.64 17.47
C ILE A 9 16.85 11.93 17.54
N VAL A 10 15.80 11.94 18.35
CA VAL A 10 14.94 13.12 18.54
C VAL A 10 15.70 14.27 19.18
N ASN A 11 16.59 13.99 20.13
CA ASN A 11 17.43 15.01 20.75
C ASN A 11 18.47 15.56 19.77
N ALA A 12 19.05 14.69 18.92
CA ALA A 12 19.97 15.12 17.86
C ALA A 12 19.25 16.00 16.83
N TYR A 13 18.03 15.62 16.42
CA TYR A 13 17.18 16.40 15.52
C TYR A 13 16.85 17.77 16.10
N ARG A 14 16.39 17.84 17.35
CA ARG A 14 16.08 19.11 18.04
C ARG A 14 17.28 20.05 18.16
N LYS A 15 18.49 19.52 18.24
CA LYS A 15 19.74 20.29 18.27
C LYS A 15 20.26 20.67 16.87
N GLY A 16 19.57 20.28 15.80
CA GLY A 16 19.99 20.53 14.42
C GLY A 16 21.18 19.68 13.97
N ASN A 17 21.54 18.62 14.71
CA ASN A 17 22.69 17.78 14.41
C ASN A 17 22.40 16.67 13.38
N VAL A 18 21.12 16.46 13.05
CA VAL A 18 20.69 15.48 12.04
C VAL A 18 19.42 15.99 11.37
N ASN A 19 19.27 15.73 10.09
CA ASN A 19 18.04 15.94 9.35
C ASN A 19 17.26 14.62 9.25
N LEU A 20 15.95 14.68 9.41
CA LEU A 20 15.04 13.56 9.22
C LEU A 20 14.15 13.85 8.01
N ALA A 21 14.16 12.95 7.03
CA ALA A 21 13.41 13.13 5.79
C ALA A 21 11.89 13.17 5.99
N ASN A 22 11.38 12.43 6.98
CA ASN A 22 9.98 12.45 7.37
C ASN A 22 9.82 13.13 8.74
N ALA A 23 8.76 13.91 8.89
CA ALA A 23 8.46 14.52 10.18
C ALA A 23 8.12 13.46 11.23
N LEU A 24 8.38 13.81 12.50
CA LEU A 24 7.95 12.96 13.62
C LEU A 24 6.41 12.90 13.67
N GLY A 25 5.86 11.70 13.92
CA GLY A 25 4.42 11.50 14.01
C GLY A 25 3.72 11.20 12.67
N THR A 26 4.43 11.16 11.55
CA THR A 26 3.86 10.83 10.22
C THR A 26 3.42 9.37 10.07
N GLY A 27 3.70 8.51 11.05
CA GLY A 27 3.23 7.11 11.06
C GLY A 27 1.71 6.95 10.99
N VAL A 28 0.93 7.99 11.30
CA VAL A 28 -0.52 7.99 11.07
C VAL A 28 -0.87 7.77 9.60
N ALA A 29 0.00 8.15 8.67
CA ALA A 29 -0.19 7.94 7.24
C ALA A 29 0.01 6.47 6.81
N ASP A 30 0.62 5.64 7.65
CA ASP A 30 0.80 4.21 7.40
C ASP A 30 -0.46 3.40 7.73
N ASP A 31 -1.37 3.97 8.54
CA ASP A 31 -2.65 3.34 8.85
C ASP A 31 -3.54 3.33 7.59
N LYS A 32 -3.98 2.14 7.18
CA LYS A 32 -4.81 1.96 5.98
C LYS A 32 -6.20 2.60 6.11
N VAL A 33 -6.64 2.90 7.33
CA VAL A 33 -7.87 3.67 7.56
C VAL A 33 -7.69 5.11 7.09
N THR A 34 -6.51 5.70 7.25
CA THR A 34 -6.20 7.04 6.73
C THR A 34 -6.40 7.12 5.21
N TYR A 35 -6.01 6.07 4.48
CA TYR A 35 -6.20 5.98 3.03
C TYR A 35 -7.68 6.14 2.61
N TYR A 36 -8.60 5.57 3.38
CA TYR A 36 -10.05 5.70 3.13
C TYR A 36 -10.49 7.17 3.12
N TYR A 37 -9.93 8.00 4.01
CA TYR A 37 -10.31 9.41 4.14
C TYR A 37 -9.61 10.35 3.16
N VAL A 38 -8.53 9.91 2.48
CA VAL A 38 -7.74 10.78 1.58
C VAL A 38 -8.59 11.51 0.54
N PRO A 39 -9.53 10.88 -0.18
CA PRO A 39 -10.38 11.59 -1.14
C PRO A 39 -11.23 12.69 -0.48
N ALA A 40 -11.77 12.43 0.71
CA ALA A 40 -12.55 13.42 1.45
C ALA A 40 -11.67 14.56 1.96
N MET A 41 -10.43 14.26 2.40
CA MET A 41 -9.46 15.29 2.80
C MET A 41 -9.05 16.19 1.63
N ILE A 42 -8.83 15.64 0.44
CA ILE A 42 -8.53 16.42 -0.76
C ILE A 42 -9.67 17.41 -1.04
N ARG A 43 -10.91 16.94 -1.05
CA ARG A 43 -12.08 17.80 -1.27
C ARG A 43 -12.21 18.89 -0.19
N PHE A 44 -11.98 18.50 1.06
CA PHE A 44 -12.16 19.40 2.21
C PHE A 44 -11.07 20.49 2.27
N TYR A 45 -9.80 20.11 2.13
CA TYR A 45 -8.68 21.03 2.32
C TYR A 45 -8.29 21.79 1.06
N LEU A 46 -8.43 21.15 -0.12
CA LEU A 46 -7.99 21.74 -1.39
C LEU A 46 -9.17 22.23 -2.25
N GLY A 47 -10.40 21.78 -1.97
CA GLY A 47 -11.56 22.11 -2.82
C GLY A 47 -11.49 21.43 -4.20
N GLU A 48 -10.71 20.36 -4.34
CA GLU A 48 -10.42 19.69 -5.60
C GLU A 48 -10.94 18.26 -5.59
N GLU A 49 -11.12 17.67 -6.77
CA GLU A 49 -11.35 16.23 -6.91
C GLU A 49 -10.01 15.49 -6.98
N PRO A 50 -9.91 14.29 -6.40
CA PRO A 50 -8.72 13.46 -6.52
C PRO A 50 -8.35 13.18 -7.98
N ILE A 51 -7.10 13.44 -8.36
CA ILE A 51 -6.57 13.14 -9.71
C ILE A 51 -6.41 11.63 -9.89
N LEU A 52 -5.92 10.94 -8.86
CA LEU A 52 -5.75 9.49 -8.87
C LEU A 52 -6.93 8.82 -8.17
N PRO A 53 -7.56 7.80 -8.79
CA PRO A 53 -8.63 7.06 -8.14
C PRO A 53 -8.07 6.24 -6.98
N ASN A 54 -8.74 6.27 -5.84
CA ASN A 54 -8.48 5.34 -4.75
C ASN A 54 -9.18 4.01 -5.02
N VAL A 55 -8.60 2.93 -4.48
CA VAL A 55 -9.29 1.64 -4.42
C VAL A 55 -10.43 1.76 -3.39
N ASP A 56 -11.62 1.29 -3.76
CA ASP A 56 -12.74 1.22 -2.82
C ASP A 56 -12.30 0.50 -1.53
N THR A 57 -12.58 1.12 -0.41
CA THR A 57 -12.13 0.62 0.87
C THR A 57 -13.30 0.60 1.84
N PHE A 58 -13.48 -0.52 2.51
CA PHE A 58 -14.52 -0.75 3.51
C PHE A 58 -13.87 -0.80 4.89
N LEU A 59 -14.43 -0.06 5.84
CA LEU A 59 -13.93 -0.01 7.21
C LEU A 59 -14.72 -0.97 8.09
N SER A 60 -14.09 -1.98 8.65
CA SER A 60 -14.78 -2.91 9.55
C SER A 60 -15.24 -2.28 10.86
N ALA A 61 -14.74 -1.07 11.20
CA ALA A 61 -15.27 -0.26 12.30
C ALA A 61 -16.68 0.32 12.04
N VAL A 62 -17.07 0.45 10.78
CA VAL A 62 -18.39 0.96 10.36
C VAL A 62 -19.34 -0.21 10.22
N ASP A 63 -20.50 -0.18 10.89
CA ASP A 63 -21.42 -1.32 10.97
C ASP A 63 -21.93 -1.80 9.61
N SER A 64 -22.28 -0.88 8.70
CA SER A 64 -22.70 -1.21 7.33
C SER A 64 -21.60 -1.91 6.54
N ASP A 65 -20.39 -1.39 6.62
CA ASP A 65 -19.24 -1.92 5.92
C ASP A 65 -18.83 -3.28 6.50
N ARG A 66 -18.85 -3.40 7.84
CA ARG A 66 -18.55 -4.67 8.52
C ARG A 66 -19.50 -5.77 8.10
N LYS A 67 -20.80 -5.46 8.00
CA LYS A 67 -21.79 -6.41 7.50
C LYS A 67 -21.44 -6.86 6.08
N TYR A 68 -21.19 -5.91 5.19
CA TYR A 68 -20.79 -6.20 3.81
C TYR A 68 -19.51 -7.05 3.75
N ILE A 69 -18.49 -6.70 4.54
CA ILE A 69 -17.23 -7.45 4.62
C ILE A 69 -17.48 -8.90 5.03
N LEU A 70 -18.24 -9.11 6.11
CA LEU A 70 -18.49 -10.46 6.64
C LEU A 70 -19.32 -11.33 5.68
N GLU A 71 -20.18 -10.73 4.86
CA GLU A 71 -20.98 -11.42 3.84
C GLU A 71 -20.15 -11.74 2.57
N ASN A 72 -18.99 -11.06 2.34
CA ASN A 72 -18.24 -11.12 1.10
C ASN A 72 -16.75 -11.46 1.27
N LEU A 73 -16.34 -12.04 2.39
CA LEU A 73 -14.92 -12.34 2.70
C LEU A 73 -14.20 -13.10 1.59
N GLU A 74 -14.88 -14.01 0.93
CA GLU A 74 -14.34 -14.82 -0.16
C GLU A 74 -14.00 -14.04 -1.44
N ASN A 75 -14.55 -12.81 -1.58
CA ASN A 75 -14.38 -11.96 -2.75
C ASN A 75 -13.47 -10.74 -2.49
N LEU A 76 -13.07 -10.52 -1.25
CA LEU A 76 -12.36 -9.33 -0.81
C LEU A 76 -10.91 -9.64 -0.41
N VAL A 77 -10.09 -8.59 -0.41
CA VAL A 77 -8.78 -8.59 0.24
C VAL A 77 -8.95 -7.94 1.61
N ILE A 78 -8.72 -8.71 2.65
CA ILE A 78 -8.75 -8.23 4.04
C ILE A 78 -7.34 -7.88 4.46
N LYS A 79 -7.17 -6.73 5.12
CA LYS A 79 -5.87 -6.25 5.58
C LYS A 79 -5.98 -5.74 7.01
N ALA A 80 -5.02 -6.09 7.85
CA ALA A 80 -4.85 -5.41 9.13
C ALA A 80 -4.52 -3.92 8.89
N ALA A 81 -5.17 -3.03 9.63
CA ALA A 81 -5.09 -1.59 9.44
C ALA A 81 -3.66 -1.05 9.64
N ASN A 82 -2.94 -1.56 10.63
CA ASN A 82 -1.64 -1.08 11.10
C ASN A 82 -0.46 -2.00 10.73
N GLU A 83 -0.68 -3.10 9.99
CA GLU A 83 0.38 -4.01 9.57
C GLU A 83 0.92 -3.65 8.19
N SER A 84 2.14 -4.09 7.88
CA SER A 84 2.81 -3.86 6.61
C SER A 84 3.44 -5.14 6.07
N GLY A 85 4.06 -5.08 4.87
CA GLY A 85 4.79 -6.21 4.31
C GLY A 85 3.94 -7.41 3.87
N GLY A 86 2.60 -7.28 3.84
CA GLY A 86 1.67 -8.37 3.52
C GLY A 86 1.35 -9.27 4.71
N TYR A 87 1.79 -8.90 5.91
CA TYR A 87 1.36 -9.54 7.15
C TYR A 87 -0.08 -9.12 7.48
N GLY A 88 -0.82 -9.99 8.18
CA GLY A 88 -2.21 -9.71 8.52
C GLY A 88 -3.13 -9.48 7.32
N MET A 89 -2.84 -10.13 6.17
CA MET A 89 -3.61 -9.99 4.93
C MET A 89 -4.15 -11.34 4.48
N MET A 90 -5.40 -11.34 4.01
CA MET A 90 -6.05 -12.46 3.35
C MET A 90 -6.56 -12.03 1.98
N ILE A 91 -6.31 -12.84 0.96
CA ILE A 91 -6.90 -12.67 -0.38
C ILE A 91 -8.02 -13.70 -0.51
N GLY A 92 -9.26 -13.26 -0.32
CA GLY A 92 -10.44 -14.13 -0.25
C GLY A 92 -10.53 -15.21 -1.33
N PRO A 93 -10.39 -14.89 -2.64
CA PRO A 93 -10.44 -15.89 -3.70
C PRO A 93 -9.33 -16.95 -3.67
N LYS A 94 -8.29 -16.77 -2.85
CA LYS A 94 -7.17 -17.71 -2.69
C LYS A 94 -7.12 -18.34 -1.31
N ALA A 95 -8.00 -17.88 -0.41
CA ALA A 95 -8.02 -18.32 0.98
C ALA A 95 -8.73 -19.66 1.14
N THR A 96 -8.26 -20.46 2.07
CA THR A 96 -8.98 -21.65 2.52
C THR A 96 -10.18 -21.27 3.36
N ARG A 97 -11.14 -22.18 3.51
CA ARG A 97 -12.29 -21.96 4.37
C ARG A 97 -11.89 -21.68 5.83
N GLU A 98 -10.84 -22.34 6.30
CA GLU A 98 -10.30 -22.13 7.65
C GLU A 98 -9.74 -20.71 7.82
N GLU A 99 -8.99 -20.22 6.83
CA GLU A 99 -8.48 -18.84 6.83
C GLU A 99 -9.61 -17.81 6.83
N ILE A 100 -10.65 -18.03 6.02
CA ILE A 100 -11.82 -17.14 5.98
C ILE A 100 -12.50 -17.07 7.36
N GLU A 101 -12.73 -18.22 8.01
CA GLU A 101 -13.35 -18.23 9.34
C GLU A 101 -12.44 -17.61 10.42
N LYS A 102 -11.13 -17.79 10.32
CA LYS A 102 -10.17 -17.13 11.21
C LYS A 102 -10.25 -15.60 11.07
N PHE A 103 -10.26 -15.06 9.84
CA PHE A 103 -10.39 -13.62 9.62
C PHE A 103 -11.79 -13.10 10.00
N ARG A 104 -12.84 -13.88 9.79
CA ARG A 104 -14.18 -13.56 10.29
C ARG A 104 -14.19 -13.34 11.79
N ALA A 105 -13.65 -14.29 12.55
CA ALA A 105 -13.55 -14.19 14.00
C ALA A 105 -12.69 -12.99 14.43
N ALA A 106 -11.58 -12.74 13.76
CA ALA A 106 -10.69 -11.61 14.07
C ALA A 106 -11.37 -10.25 13.83
N ILE A 107 -12.10 -10.07 12.73
CA ILE A 107 -12.84 -8.84 12.42
C ILE A 107 -13.94 -8.59 13.45
N ILE A 108 -14.65 -9.64 13.89
CA ILE A 108 -15.68 -9.51 14.92
C ILE A 108 -15.08 -9.13 16.28
N ALA A 109 -13.92 -9.70 16.62
CA ALA A 109 -13.23 -9.43 17.88
C ALA A 109 -12.60 -8.03 17.93
N ASP A 110 -12.03 -7.55 16.81
CA ASP A 110 -11.41 -6.23 16.69
C ASP A 110 -11.88 -5.51 15.41
N PRO A 111 -13.06 -4.89 15.41
CA PRO A 111 -13.59 -4.19 14.24
C PRO A 111 -12.73 -3.01 13.76
N ARG A 112 -11.88 -2.42 14.61
CA ARG A 112 -11.00 -1.31 14.21
C ARG A 112 -9.71 -1.78 13.57
N GLY A 113 -9.34 -3.02 13.78
CA GLY A 113 -8.07 -3.59 13.34
C GLY A 113 -8.01 -3.95 11.86
N TYR A 114 -9.13 -3.85 11.11
CA TYR A 114 -9.18 -4.36 9.74
C TYR A 114 -9.86 -3.40 8.76
N ILE A 115 -9.42 -3.49 7.50
CA ILE A 115 -10.09 -2.93 6.33
C ILE A 115 -10.30 -4.05 5.30
N ALA A 116 -11.21 -3.80 4.37
CA ALA A 116 -11.39 -4.65 3.20
C ALA A 116 -11.36 -3.82 1.90
N GLN A 117 -10.87 -4.45 0.85
CA GLN A 117 -10.83 -3.87 -0.49
C GLN A 117 -11.21 -4.94 -1.53
N PRO A 118 -11.77 -4.57 -2.69
CA PRO A 118 -11.92 -5.50 -3.81
C PRO A 118 -10.56 -6.00 -4.29
N VAL A 119 -10.55 -7.18 -4.90
CA VAL A 119 -9.35 -7.71 -5.53
C VAL A 119 -9.01 -6.89 -6.77
N ILE A 120 -7.83 -6.29 -6.79
CA ILE A 120 -7.32 -5.55 -7.95
C ILE A 120 -6.40 -6.45 -8.76
N ASN A 121 -6.69 -6.58 -10.04
CA ASN A 121 -5.82 -7.24 -11.00
C ASN A 121 -4.70 -6.27 -11.39
N LEU A 122 -3.52 -6.47 -10.80
CA LEU A 122 -2.35 -5.67 -11.12
C LEU A 122 -1.96 -5.84 -12.60
N SER A 123 -1.39 -4.79 -13.18
CA SER A 123 -0.79 -4.83 -14.52
C SER A 123 0.25 -5.95 -14.63
N ARG A 124 0.50 -6.41 -15.86
CA ARG A 124 1.52 -7.43 -16.15
C ARG A 124 2.59 -6.88 -17.06
N SER A 125 3.82 -7.31 -16.83
CA SER A 125 4.96 -7.05 -17.72
C SER A 125 5.62 -8.37 -18.10
N PRO A 126 6.14 -8.49 -19.34
CA PRO A 126 6.93 -9.64 -19.74
C PRO A 126 8.16 -9.80 -18.84
N CYS A 127 8.38 -11.00 -18.33
CA CYS A 127 9.56 -11.36 -17.57
C CYS A 127 10.14 -12.64 -18.16
N TYR A 128 11.46 -12.67 -18.35
CA TYR A 128 12.14 -13.89 -18.77
C TYR A 128 12.30 -14.81 -17.58
N CYS A 129 11.68 -15.96 -17.65
CA CYS A 129 11.66 -16.97 -16.59
C CYS A 129 11.86 -18.35 -17.23
N ASP A 130 12.83 -19.11 -16.73
CA ASP A 130 13.05 -20.51 -17.12
C ASP A 130 13.09 -20.74 -18.63
N GLY A 131 13.78 -19.86 -19.37
CA GLY A 131 13.97 -19.98 -20.83
C GLY A 131 12.83 -19.43 -21.68
N THR A 132 11.78 -18.84 -21.09
CA THR A 132 10.63 -18.29 -21.81
C THR A 132 10.19 -16.94 -21.23
N PHE A 133 9.41 -16.19 -22.01
CA PHE A 133 8.76 -14.96 -21.51
C PHE A 133 7.39 -15.28 -20.92
N GLU A 134 7.18 -14.81 -19.69
CA GLU A 134 5.89 -14.92 -19.02
C GLU A 134 5.42 -13.57 -18.50
N GLY A 135 4.10 -13.31 -18.53
CA GLY A 135 3.51 -12.14 -17.91
C GLY A 135 3.50 -12.28 -16.38
N ARG A 136 4.21 -11.38 -15.69
CA ARG A 136 4.22 -11.28 -14.22
C ARG A 136 3.54 -10.00 -13.78
N HIS A 137 2.80 -10.07 -12.66
CA HIS A 137 2.19 -8.88 -12.07
C HIS A 137 3.25 -7.92 -11.53
N ILE A 138 3.00 -6.63 -11.73
CA ILE A 138 3.89 -5.54 -11.31
C ILE A 138 3.12 -4.46 -10.56
N ASP A 139 3.82 -3.70 -9.72
CA ASP A 139 3.38 -2.41 -9.18
C ASP A 139 4.47 -1.34 -9.42
N LEU A 140 4.06 -0.10 -9.64
CA LEU A 140 4.93 1.07 -9.73
C LEU A 140 4.87 1.87 -8.43
N ARG A 141 6.04 2.26 -7.93
CA ARG A 141 6.20 3.12 -6.76
C ARG A 141 7.05 4.32 -7.13
N PRO A 142 6.43 5.48 -7.40
CA PRO A 142 7.16 6.72 -7.64
C PRO A 142 7.77 7.24 -6.32
N TYR A 143 8.86 8.00 -6.44
CA TYR A 143 9.44 8.75 -5.33
C TYR A 143 9.03 10.21 -5.42
N ILE A 144 8.29 10.67 -4.41
CA ILE A 144 7.71 12.00 -4.35
C ILE A 144 8.31 12.74 -3.16
N LEU A 145 8.97 13.87 -3.43
CA LEU A 145 9.50 14.77 -2.42
C LEU A 145 8.52 15.93 -2.25
N MET A 146 7.98 16.08 -1.06
CA MET A 146 7.01 17.11 -0.72
C MET A 146 7.65 18.19 0.14
N GLY A 147 7.72 19.42 -0.38
CA GLY A 147 8.20 20.62 0.30
C GLY A 147 7.34 21.81 -0.11
N GLU A 148 7.93 23.00 -0.26
CA GLU A 148 7.26 24.14 -0.88
C GLU A 148 6.79 23.82 -2.31
N LYS A 149 7.55 22.97 -2.98
CA LYS A 149 7.20 22.40 -4.29
C LYS A 149 7.22 20.89 -4.21
N THR A 150 6.27 20.26 -4.87
CA THR A 150 6.30 18.81 -5.07
C THR A 150 7.26 18.47 -6.20
N THR A 151 8.21 17.59 -5.92
CA THR A 151 9.17 17.09 -6.91
C THR A 151 9.03 15.58 -7.03
N ILE A 152 8.87 15.09 -8.24
CA ILE A 152 8.85 13.65 -8.54
C ILE A 152 10.22 13.31 -9.14
N ILE A 153 10.91 12.35 -8.52
CA ILE A 153 12.19 11.86 -9.05
C ILE A 153 11.91 11.11 -10.36
N PRO A 154 12.62 11.42 -11.46
CA PRO A 154 12.44 10.70 -12.73
C PRO A 154 12.90 9.25 -12.59
N GLY A 155 11.96 8.37 -12.35
CA GLY A 155 12.16 6.96 -12.06
C GLY A 155 11.19 6.44 -11.01
N GLY A 156 11.46 5.26 -10.52
CA GLY A 156 10.64 4.62 -9.49
C GLY A 156 11.08 3.20 -9.19
N LEU A 157 10.45 2.60 -8.22
CA LEU A 157 10.58 1.17 -7.95
C LEU A 157 9.42 0.43 -8.62
N THR A 158 9.71 -0.36 -9.65
CA THR A 158 8.76 -1.34 -10.18
C THR A 158 9.02 -2.69 -9.54
N ARG A 159 8.05 -3.19 -8.77
CA ARG A 159 8.14 -4.51 -8.16
C ARG A 159 7.43 -5.55 -9.02
N VAL A 160 7.90 -6.79 -8.94
CA VAL A 160 7.45 -7.91 -9.78
C VAL A 160 7.11 -9.11 -8.90
N ALA A 161 5.96 -9.72 -9.14
CA ALA A 161 5.62 -11.00 -8.54
C ALA A 161 6.44 -12.12 -9.20
N MET A 162 7.37 -12.73 -8.47
CA MET A 162 8.23 -13.79 -9.01
C MET A 162 7.49 -15.10 -9.26
N ARG A 163 6.43 -15.39 -8.51
CA ARG A 163 5.60 -16.58 -8.71
C ARG A 163 4.52 -16.31 -9.77
N LYS A 164 4.36 -17.23 -10.72
CA LYS A 164 3.31 -17.18 -11.75
C LYS A 164 1.92 -17.05 -11.12
N GLY A 165 1.14 -16.06 -11.58
CA GLY A 165 -0.22 -15.81 -11.09
C GLY A 165 -0.33 -15.21 -9.68
N SER A 166 0.80 -14.95 -9.01
CA SER A 166 0.80 -14.26 -7.72
C SER A 166 0.51 -12.77 -7.91
N LEU A 167 -0.32 -12.20 -7.02
CA LEU A 167 -0.53 -10.77 -6.87
C LEU A 167 0.41 -10.14 -5.82
N VAL A 168 1.21 -10.97 -5.14
CA VAL A 168 2.13 -10.50 -4.10
C VAL A 168 3.45 -10.11 -4.75
N VAL A 169 3.73 -8.82 -4.78
CA VAL A 169 4.94 -8.22 -5.37
C VAL A 169 5.98 -7.81 -4.32
N ASN A 170 5.68 -8.02 -3.03
CA ASN A 170 6.53 -7.59 -1.92
C ASN A 170 7.87 -8.32 -1.89
N SER A 171 8.96 -7.56 -1.76
CA SER A 171 10.33 -8.10 -1.65
C SER A 171 10.49 -9.01 -0.43
N SER A 172 9.84 -8.68 0.70
CA SER A 172 9.85 -9.50 1.92
C SER A 172 9.18 -10.88 1.73
N GLN A 173 8.42 -11.06 0.66
CA GLN A 173 7.77 -12.31 0.29
C GLN A 173 8.30 -12.88 -1.03
N GLY A 174 9.54 -12.56 -1.38
CA GLY A 174 10.22 -13.07 -2.57
C GLY A 174 9.81 -12.38 -3.88
N GLY A 175 9.33 -11.14 -3.81
CA GLY A 175 9.17 -10.30 -5.00
C GLY A 175 10.50 -9.80 -5.56
N GLY A 176 10.55 -9.60 -6.87
CA GLY A 176 11.67 -9.01 -7.59
C GLY A 176 11.44 -7.55 -7.97
N THR A 177 12.38 -7.00 -8.70
CA THR A 177 12.32 -5.63 -9.23
C THR A 177 12.58 -5.59 -10.73
N LYS A 178 12.08 -4.56 -11.39
CA LYS A 178 12.41 -4.18 -12.77
C LYS A 178 12.86 -2.72 -12.79
N ASP A 179 13.73 -2.38 -13.72
CA ASP A 179 14.07 -0.98 -13.97
C ASP A 179 12.84 -0.20 -14.43
N THR A 180 12.75 1.03 -13.95
CA THR A 180 11.69 1.96 -14.35
C THR A 180 12.34 3.06 -15.18
N TRP A 181 11.97 3.12 -16.45
CA TRP A 181 12.42 4.16 -17.36
C TRP A 181 11.31 5.18 -17.56
N VAL A 182 11.66 6.45 -17.35
CA VAL A 182 10.78 7.58 -17.67
C VAL A 182 11.17 8.07 -19.07
N LEU A 183 10.23 8.00 -20.00
CA LEU A 183 10.47 8.47 -21.35
C LEU A 183 10.40 9.99 -21.37
N ASP A 184 11.38 10.62 -22.02
CA ASP A 184 11.33 12.05 -22.33
C ASP A 184 10.49 12.24 -23.59
N GLU A 185 9.34 12.90 -23.47
CA GLU A 185 8.46 13.23 -24.60
C GLU A 185 8.95 14.47 -25.37
N GLY A 186 10.20 14.87 -25.25
CA GLY A 186 10.84 15.93 -26.06
C GLY A 186 10.51 17.35 -25.63
N GLY A 187 10.16 17.56 -24.39
CA GLY A 187 9.87 18.87 -23.83
C GLY A 187 10.76 19.24 -22.65
N GLN A 188 11.70 20.09 -22.90
CA GLN A 188 12.62 20.79 -21.96
C GLN A 188 13.36 19.92 -20.92
N PRO A 189 14.67 20.03 -20.81
CA PRO A 189 15.44 19.35 -19.76
C PRO A 189 14.97 19.82 -18.39
N CYS A 190 14.80 18.84 -17.46
CA CYS A 190 14.54 19.08 -16.04
C CYS A 190 15.65 19.89 -15.38
#